data_c19a0dcb7c3d9548c0ef64eca356cd24
#
_entry.id   c19a0dcb7c3d9548c0ef64eca356cd24
#
_cell.length_a   1.000
_cell.length_b   1.000
_cell.length_c   1.000
_cell.angle_alpha   90.00
_cell.angle_beta   90.00
_cell.angle_gamma   90.00
#
_symmetry.space_group_name_H-M   'P 1'
#
loop_
_entity.id
_entity.type
_entity.pdbx_description
1 polymer ?
#
loop_
_entity_poly.entity_id
_entity_poly.type
_entity_poly.pdbx_seq_one_letter_code
_entity_poly.pdbx_strand_id
1 'polypeptide(L)'
;MAMAGNRKNELKALFGGALAPAPPAVPAPEVKSMPPVAGQGTGTLEDLPGEKGLPAAGQGDKTAPRSASSAVKAMGLSLNAITREAEEARALRQALLEGERVVSIDPGRIESSFVEDRLTIEGADDADFASLVESMAESGQQVPVLLRPHPEREGHFQTAYGHRRIKAASRLGREVKAIVRALSDAELVLAQGKENAERRNLSFIERGLFAQNLAARGFDRKVIGDALAVQKSELSRLLQVVESVPERFIRAIGPAPKAGRERWMKLGEILKSEAKQVIAIDVIYSEAFKALDSDARFQMLFSRLERRARPQEAPAEELKDGEGRVFAWLKRDGKTARIEFAAGTDAAFLDEAAGLLARRYDEFLRSQEGK
;
A
#
# COMPACT_ATOMS: atom_id res chain seq x y z
N MET A 1 35.87 -25.35 -42.61
CA MET A 1 34.94 -25.04 -43.69
C MET A 1 33.68 -25.88 -43.52
N ALA A 2 32.54 -25.15 -43.54
CA ALA A 2 31.15 -25.62 -43.75
C ALA A 2 30.58 -26.63 -42.71
N MET A 3 29.64 -26.18 -41.95
CA MET A 3 28.26 -26.64 -41.82
C MET A 3 27.52 -25.82 -40.72
N ALA A 4 27.09 -24.64 -41.13
CA ALA A 4 26.11 -23.86 -40.34
C ALA A 4 24.94 -23.52 -41.30
N GLY A 5 23.94 -24.38 -41.41
CA GLY A 5 22.82 -24.07 -42.31
C GLY A 5 21.76 -25.17 -42.38
N ASN A 6 21.22 -25.67 -41.28
CA ASN A 6 20.04 -26.53 -41.45
C ASN A 6 19.03 -26.56 -40.26
N ARG A 7 19.21 -25.76 -39.24
CA ARG A 7 18.26 -25.73 -38.12
C ARG A 7 17.03 -24.84 -38.29
N LYS A 8 17.03 -23.99 -39.31
CA LYS A 8 15.90 -23.06 -39.62
C LYS A 8 14.81 -23.70 -40.47
N ASN A 9 15.11 -24.74 -41.20
CA ASN A 9 14.16 -25.44 -42.07
C ASN A 9 13.45 -26.61 -41.36
N GLU A 10 14.06 -27.21 -40.35
CA GLU A 10 13.41 -28.28 -39.54
C GLU A 10 12.32 -27.73 -38.63
N LEU A 11 12.46 -26.49 -38.13
CA LEU A 11 11.42 -25.84 -37.31
C LEU A 11 10.16 -25.43 -38.10
N LYS A 12 10.26 -25.24 -39.43
CA LYS A 12 9.10 -24.94 -40.30
C LYS A 12 8.29 -26.20 -40.66
N ALA A 13 8.88 -27.37 -40.62
CA ALA A 13 8.20 -28.63 -40.92
C ALA A 13 7.36 -29.17 -39.76
N LEU A 14 7.65 -28.76 -38.49
CA LEU A 14 6.94 -29.21 -37.30
C LEU A 14 5.68 -28.38 -36.98
N PHE A 15 5.47 -27.20 -37.59
CA PHE A 15 4.30 -26.34 -37.37
C PHE A 15 3.42 -26.12 -38.61
N GLY A 16 3.61 -26.88 -39.67
CA GLY A 16 2.84 -26.82 -40.92
C GLY A 16 1.76 -27.92 -40.99
N GLY A 17 0.95 -28.08 -39.96
CA GLY A 17 -0.22 -28.97 -39.97
C GLY A 17 -1.41 -28.25 -40.65
N ALA A 18 -2.00 -28.91 -41.64
CA ALA A 18 -3.04 -28.46 -42.55
C ALA A 18 -4.24 -27.80 -41.82
N LEU A 19 -4.65 -26.65 -42.35
CA LEU A 19 -5.91 -25.98 -42.03
C LEU A 19 -7.09 -26.90 -42.42
N ALA A 20 -7.87 -27.34 -41.42
CA ALA A 20 -9.18 -27.93 -41.65
C ALA A 20 -10.18 -26.86 -42.10
N PRO A 21 -11.17 -27.16 -42.95
CA PRO A 21 -12.13 -26.20 -43.47
C PRO A 21 -13.05 -25.70 -42.33
N ALA A 22 -13.32 -24.39 -42.35
CA ALA A 22 -14.19 -23.71 -41.39
C ALA A 22 -15.64 -24.24 -41.47
N PRO A 23 -16.35 -24.37 -40.30
CA PRO A 23 -17.77 -24.70 -40.32
C PRO A 23 -18.60 -23.51 -40.82
N PRO A 24 -19.81 -23.76 -41.39
CA PRO A 24 -20.64 -22.72 -42.00
C PRO A 24 -21.13 -21.70 -40.97
N ALA A 25 -21.15 -20.44 -41.35
CA ALA A 25 -21.58 -19.30 -40.57
C ALA A 25 -23.07 -19.42 -40.18
N VAL A 26 -23.35 -19.30 -38.90
CA VAL A 26 -24.72 -19.14 -38.38
C VAL A 26 -25.10 -17.67 -38.53
N PRO A 27 -26.29 -17.32 -39.06
CA PRO A 27 -26.69 -15.93 -39.24
C PRO A 27 -26.92 -15.26 -37.89
N ALA A 28 -26.36 -14.03 -37.76
CA ALA A 28 -26.55 -13.19 -36.60
C ALA A 28 -28.03 -12.74 -36.44
N PRO A 29 -28.54 -12.60 -35.24
CA PRO A 29 -29.88 -12.07 -35.01
C PRO A 29 -29.96 -10.59 -35.41
N GLU A 30 -30.93 -10.21 -36.21
CA GLU A 30 -31.24 -8.83 -36.58
C GLU A 30 -31.59 -7.99 -35.36
N VAL A 31 -30.83 -6.94 -35.13
CA VAL A 31 -31.16 -5.90 -34.15
C VAL A 31 -32.15 -4.94 -34.83
N LYS A 32 -33.40 -4.99 -34.43
CA LYS A 32 -34.41 -4.01 -34.82
C LYS A 32 -34.04 -2.64 -34.26
N SER A 33 -33.67 -1.76 -35.17
CA SER A 33 -33.47 -0.34 -34.89
C SER A 33 -34.79 0.34 -34.52
N MET A 34 -34.80 1.03 -33.38
CA MET A 34 -35.88 1.94 -33.03
C MET A 34 -35.81 3.23 -33.85
N PRO A 35 -36.95 3.80 -34.28
CA PRO A 35 -36.96 5.02 -35.08
C PRO A 35 -36.67 6.28 -34.24
N PRO A 36 -36.13 7.35 -34.83
CA PRO A 36 -35.86 8.61 -34.12
C PRO A 36 -37.16 9.39 -33.92
N VAL A 37 -37.35 9.89 -32.74
CA VAL A 37 -38.42 10.85 -32.41
C VAL A 37 -37.98 12.24 -32.85
N ALA A 38 -38.60 12.73 -33.92
CA ALA A 38 -38.52 14.14 -34.31
C ALA A 38 -39.56 14.95 -33.51
N GLY A 39 -39.13 16.03 -32.93
CA GLY A 39 -39.96 17.02 -32.26
C GLY A 39 -39.34 18.38 -32.40
N GLN A 40 -39.75 19.07 -33.46
CA GLN A 40 -39.50 20.51 -33.68
C GLN A 40 -40.33 21.36 -32.73
N GLY A 41 -39.75 22.46 -32.25
CA GLY A 41 -40.47 23.49 -31.51
C GLY A 41 -39.60 24.74 -31.36
N THR A 42 -39.54 25.54 -32.42
CA THR A 42 -39.09 26.93 -32.39
C THR A 42 -40.15 27.81 -31.72
N GLY A 43 -39.75 28.61 -30.75
CA GLY A 43 -40.59 29.62 -30.10
C GLY A 43 -39.73 30.80 -29.66
N THR A 44 -39.95 31.89 -30.35
CA THR A 44 -39.35 33.23 -30.26
C THR A 44 -39.54 33.90 -28.92
N LEU A 45 -38.58 34.82 -28.63
CA LEU A 45 -38.59 35.90 -27.64
C LEU A 45 -39.87 36.74 -27.71
N GLU A 46 -40.39 37.14 -26.56
CA GLU A 46 -40.84 38.50 -26.25
C GLU A 46 -41.57 38.50 -24.90
N ASP A 47 -41.21 39.50 -24.13
CA ASP A 47 -41.89 40.33 -23.14
C ASP A 47 -41.54 40.16 -21.66
N LEU A 48 -40.77 41.18 -21.21
CA LEU A 48 -40.72 41.69 -19.84
C LEU A 48 -41.97 42.59 -19.61
N PRO A 49 -42.52 42.84 -18.39
CA PRO A 49 -41.83 43.74 -17.47
C PRO A 49 -42.10 43.53 -15.95
N GLY A 50 -41.32 44.22 -15.10
CA GLY A 50 -41.83 44.71 -13.81
C GLY A 50 -40.96 44.47 -12.58
N GLU A 51 -40.19 45.47 -12.25
CA GLU A 51 -39.50 45.72 -10.98
C GLU A 51 -40.38 45.52 -9.74
N LYS A 52 -39.78 45.05 -8.64
CA LYS A 52 -39.71 45.75 -7.32
C LYS A 52 -39.08 44.90 -6.23
N GLY A 53 -38.09 45.49 -5.57
CA GLY A 53 -37.95 45.40 -4.13
C GLY A 53 -36.85 44.49 -3.56
N LEU A 54 -35.64 44.99 -3.36
CA LEU A 54 -34.72 44.53 -2.33
C LEU A 54 -35.31 44.82 -0.92
N PRO A 55 -35.00 43.98 0.07
CA PRO A 55 -34.01 44.45 1.04
C PRO A 55 -32.95 43.43 1.45
N ALA A 56 -31.92 43.98 2.05
CA ALA A 56 -30.62 43.46 2.35
C ALA A 56 -30.54 42.47 3.54
N ALA A 57 -29.43 41.74 3.53
CA ALA A 57 -28.61 41.24 4.65
C ALA A 57 -29.17 40.16 5.58
N GLY A 58 -28.53 39.01 5.49
CA GLY A 58 -28.55 37.95 6.50
C GLY A 58 -27.40 36.98 6.26
N GLN A 59 -26.46 36.98 7.16
CA GLN A 59 -25.18 36.26 7.21
C GLN A 59 -25.28 34.76 6.96
N GLY A 60 -24.40 34.26 6.18
CA GLY A 60 -23.52 33.11 6.24
C GLY A 60 -23.99 31.83 6.91
N ASP A 61 -24.10 30.81 6.09
CA ASP A 61 -23.75 29.46 6.54
C ASP A 61 -23.03 28.73 5.39
N LYS A 62 -21.77 28.38 5.65
CA LYS A 62 -20.90 27.64 4.73
C LYS A 62 -21.25 26.17 4.84
N THR A 63 -22.23 25.69 4.11
CA THR A 63 -22.44 24.27 3.90
C THR A 63 -21.56 23.78 2.74
N ALA A 64 -20.49 23.07 3.11
CA ALA A 64 -19.60 22.38 2.17
C ALA A 64 -20.35 21.30 1.37
N PRO A 65 -20.01 21.06 0.10
CA PRO A 65 -20.60 19.99 -0.71
C PRO A 65 -20.04 18.63 -0.29
N ARG A 66 -20.76 17.92 0.56
CA ARG A 66 -20.37 16.58 1.09
C ARG A 66 -20.96 15.39 0.32
N SER A 67 -21.74 15.56 -0.74
CA SER A 67 -22.48 14.46 -1.36
C SER A 67 -21.82 13.81 -2.60
N ALA A 68 -20.91 14.49 -3.29
CA ALA A 68 -20.29 13.94 -4.51
C ALA A 68 -19.22 12.87 -4.24
N SER A 69 -18.52 12.95 -3.11
CA SER A 69 -17.41 12.02 -2.81
C SER A 69 -17.88 10.63 -2.35
N SER A 70 -19.01 10.52 -1.67
CA SER A 70 -19.56 9.23 -1.21
C SER A 70 -20.19 8.43 -2.34
N ALA A 71 -20.88 9.07 -3.27
CA ALA A 71 -21.49 8.42 -4.43
C ALA A 71 -20.43 7.86 -5.40
N VAL A 72 -19.36 8.63 -5.68
CA VAL A 72 -18.24 8.18 -6.51
C VAL A 72 -17.50 7.00 -5.86
N LYS A 73 -17.33 7.04 -4.54
CA LYS A 73 -16.70 5.93 -3.79
C LYS A 73 -17.58 4.67 -3.78
N ALA A 74 -18.89 4.82 -3.61
CA ALA A 74 -19.85 3.70 -3.68
C ALA A 74 -19.91 3.11 -5.09
N MET A 75 -19.88 3.95 -6.14
CA MET A 75 -19.86 3.50 -7.54
C MET A 75 -18.54 2.79 -7.90
N GLY A 76 -17.40 3.25 -7.37
CA GLY A 76 -16.11 2.57 -7.50
C GLY A 76 -16.07 1.20 -6.83
N LEU A 77 -16.68 1.07 -5.65
CA LEU A 77 -16.81 -0.21 -4.94
C LEU A 77 -17.73 -1.18 -5.68
N SER A 78 -18.85 -0.69 -6.23
CA SER A 78 -19.78 -1.49 -7.03
C SER A 78 -19.15 -1.97 -8.34
N LEU A 79 -18.42 -1.14 -9.07
CA LEU A 79 -17.69 -1.51 -10.27
C LEU A 79 -16.60 -2.55 -9.99
N ASN A 80 -15.85 -2.39 -8.89
CA ASN A 80 -14.85 -3.37 -8.49
C ASN A 80 -15.49 -4.72 -8.10
N ALA A 81 -16.66 -4.72 -7.48
CA ALA A 81 -17.39 -5.94 -7.17
C ALA A 81 -17.84 -6.68 -8.44
N ILE A 82 -18.42 -5.97 -9.42
CA ILE A 82 -18.88 -6.54 -10.69
C ILE A 82 -17.70 -7.07 -11.52
N THR A 83 -16.60 -6.35 -11.58
CA THR A 83 -15.39 -6.79 -12.31
C THR A 83 -14.84 -8.07 -11.70
N ARG A 84 -14.79 -8.13 -10.37
CA ARG A 84 -14.34 -9.29 -9.63
C ARG A 84 -15.23 -10.51 -9.85
N GLU A 85 -16.54 -10.35 -9.84
CA GLU A 85 -17.51 -11.42 -10.09
C GLU A 85 -17.40 -11.96 -11.52
N ALA A 86 -17.14 -11.09 -12.49
CA ALA A 86 -16.93 -11.49 -13.88
C ALA A 86 -15.62 -12.26 -14.10
N GLU A 87 -14.52 -11.87 -13.42
CA GLU A 87 -13.24 -12.58 -13.45
C GLU A 87 -13.36 -13.96 -12.78
N GLU A 88 -14.02 -14.01 -11.64
CA GLU A 88 -14.31 -15.23 -10.90
C GLU A 88 -15.18 -16.21 -11.72
N ALA A 89 -16.18 -15.70 -12.42
CA ALA A 89 -17.03 -16.51 -13.31
C ALA A 89 -16.24 -17.08 -14.52
N ARG A 90 -15.27 -16.32 -15.05
CA ARG A 90 -14.39 -16.79 -16.12
C ARG A 90 -13.47 -17.91 -15.65
N ALA A 91 -12.84 -17.75 -14.47
CA ALA A 91 -11.98 -18.77 -13.87
C ALA A 91 -12.75 -20.08 -13.61
N LEU A 92 -14.00 -19.99 -13.12
CA LEU A 92 -14.85 -21.14 -12.90
C LEU A 92 -15.22 -21.84 -14.22
N ARG A 93 -15.56 -21.08 -15.26
CA ARG A 93 -15.86 -21.66 -16.60
C ARG A 93 -14.65 -22.38 -17.17
N GLN A 94 -13.46 -21.80 -17.02
CA GLN A 94 -12.24 -22.43 -17.49
C GLN A 94 -11.94 -23.73 -16.75
N ALA A 95 -12.09 -23.75 -15.43
CA ALA A 95 -11.92 -24.94 -14.61
C ALA A 95 -12.92 -26.07 -14.99
N LEU A 96 -14.17 -25.71 -15.26
CA LEU A 96 -15.19 -26.66 -15.74
C LEU A 96 -14.88 -27.20 -17.15
N LEU A 97 -14.33 -26.37 -18.03
CA LEU A 97 -13.90 -26.79 -19.36
C LEU A 97 -12.70 -27.75 -19.31
N GLU A 98 -11.84 -27.61 -18.31
CA GLU A 98 -10.70 -28.49 -18.04
C GLU A 98 -11.12 -29.81 -17.35
N GLY A 99 -12.42 -30.03 -17.16
CA GLY A 99 -12.98 -31.27 -16.58
C GLY A 99 -12.81 -31.36 -15.05
N GLU A 100 -12.50 -30.27 -14.37
CA GLU A 100 -12.31 -30.24 -12.93
C GLU A 100 -13.64 -30.33 -12.19
N ARG A 101 -13.67 -31.14 -11.15
CA ARG A 101 -14.84 -31.29 -10.28
C ARG A 101 -14.73 -30.37 -9.08
N VAL A 102 -15.80 -29.64 -8.80
CA VAL A 102 -15.97 -28.93 -7.54
C VAL A 102 -16.42 -29.91 -6.47
N VAL A 103 -15.68 -30.01 -5.40
CA VAL A 103 -15.95 -30.86 -4.25
C VAL A 103 -16.18 -30.03 -3.01
N SER A 104 -17.01 -30.52 -2.08
CA SER A 104 -17.17 -29.90 -0.76
C SER A 104 -16.23 -30.53 0.24
N ILE A 105 -15.49 -29.68 0.97
CA ILE A 105 -14.44 -30.09 1.90
C ILE A 105 -14.63 -29.37 3.23
N ASP A 106 -14.50 -30.08 4.34
CA ASP A 106 -14.49 -29.51 5.68
C ASP A 106 -13.29 -28.56 5.84
N PRO A 107 -13.48 -27.27 6.23
CA PRO A 107 -12.41 -26.34 6.51
C PRO A 107 -11.35 -26.85 7.49
N GLY A 108 -11.72 -27.72 8.44
CA GLY A 108 -10.79 -28.33 9.40
C GLY A 108 -9.75 -29.25 8.76
N ARG A 109 -9.98 -29.71 7.51
CA ARG A 109 -9.05 -30.53 6.73
C ARG A 109 -8.15 -29.70 5.80
N ILE A 110 -8.27 -28.38 5.83
CA ILE A 110 -7.57 -27.47 4.93
C ILE A 110 -6.54 -26.68 5.71
N GLU A 111 -5.27 -26.84 5.35
CA GLU A 111 -4.17 -26.07 5.91
C GLU A 111 -3.85 -24.88 5.01
N SER A 112 -3.35 -23.80 5.65
CA SER A 112 -2.85 -22.65 4.90
C SER A 112 -1.66 -23.03 4.05
N SER A 113 -1.44 -22.32 2.95
CA SER A 113 -0.22 -22.41 2.17
C SER A 113 0.99 -22.22 3.08
N PHE A 114 2.10 -22.88 2.73
CA PHE A 114 3.38 -22.72 3.41
C PHE A 114 3.99 -21.31 3.21
N VAL A 115 3.41 -20.47 2.36
CA VAL A 115 3.83 -19.09 2.11
C VAL A 115 2.75 -18.11 2.55
N GLU A 116 3.06 -17.29 3.54
CA GLU A 116 2.23 -16.13 3.89
C GLU A 116 2.34 -15.07 2.80
N ASP A 117 1.21 -14.64 2.27
CA ASP A 117 1.11 -13.65 1.19
C ASP A 117 0.68 -12.25 1.68
N ARG A 118 0.23 -12.12 2.94
CA ARG A 118 -0.28 -10.86 3.49
C ARG A 118 0.22 -10.59 4.90
N LEU A 119 0.45 -9.30 5.16
CA LEU A 119 0.65 -8.80 6.51
C LEU A 119 -0.72 -8.59 7.17
N THR A 120 -1.07 -9.49 8.08
CA THR A 120 -2.28 -9.33 8.90
C THR A 120 -1.94 -8.50 10.11
N ILE A 121 -2.63 -7.38 10.32
CA ILE A 121 -2.56 -6.61 11.55
C ILE A 121 -3.49 -7.28 12.54
N GLU A 122 -2.94 -7.81 13.64
CA GLU A 122 -3.75 -8.37 14.73
C GLU A 122 -4.68 -7.29 15.30
N GLY A 123 -5.96 -7.61 15.44
CA GLY A 123 -6.97 -6.72 16.02
C GLY A 123 -7.64 -5.74 15.06
N ALA A 124 -7.27 -5.68 13.79
CA ALA A 124 -8.07 -4.97 12.80
C ALA A 124 -9.30 -5.82 12.44
N ASP A 125 -10.48 -5.41 12.89
CA ASP A 125 -11.73 -5.92 12.32
C ASP A 125 -11.73 -5.53 10.83
N ASP A 126 -11.42 -6.52 10.00
CA ASP A 126 -11.44 -6.35 8.54
C ASP A 126 -12.91 -6.24 8.10
N ALA A 127 -13.40 -5.00 7.95
CA ALA A 127 -14.77 -4.72 7.49
C ALA A 127 -15.10 -5.46 6.18
N ASP A 128 -14.08 -5.60 5.31
CA ASP A 128 -14.18 -6.37 4.08
C ASP A 128 -14.35 -7.88 4.37
N PHE A 129 -13.80 -8.38 5.48
CA PHE A 129 -13.97 -9.77 5.87
C PHE A 129 -15.37 -10.01 6.46
N ALA A 130 -15.88 -9.10 7.28
CA ALA A 130 -17.23 -9.15 7.80
C ALA A 130 -18.26 -9.16 6.66
N SER A 131 -18.11 -8.27 5.68
CA SER A 131 -18.94 -8.23 4.47
C SER A 131 -18.85 -9.52 3.66
N LEU A 132 -17.68 -10.15 3.55
CA LEU A 132 -17.52 -11.45 2.89
C LEU A 132 -18.27 -12.56 3.64
N VAL A 133 -18.19 -12.58 4.97
CA VAL A 133 -18.90 -13.56 5.81
C VAL A 133 -20.41 -13.42 5.62
N GLU A 134 -20.93 -12.18 5.64
CA GLU A 134 -22.34 -11.89 5.41
C GLU A 134 -22.80 -12.32 4.02
N SER A 135 -22.08 -11.95 2.97
CA SER A 135 -22.37 -12.38 1.61
C SER A 135 -22.37 -13.91 1.45
N MET A 136 -21.40 -14.60 2.08
CA MET A 136 -21.35 -16.07 2.06
C MET A 136 -22.46 -16.71 2.90
N ALA A 137 -22.97 -16.05 3.94
CA ALA A 137 -24.10 -16.51 4.72
C ALA A 137 -25.40 -16.47 3.90
N GLU A 138 -25.62 -15.38 3.17
CA GLU A 138 -26.82 -15.12 2.38
C GLU A 138 -26.83 -15.87 1.05
N SER A 139 -25.80 -15.73 0.25
CA SER A 139 -25.74 -16.22 -1.14
C SER A 139 -24.96 -17.52 -1.30
N GLY A 140 -24.30 -17.99 -0.23
CA GLY A 140 -23.39 -19.13 -0.29
C GLY A 140 -22.07 -18.79 -0.98
N GLN A 141 -21.18 -19.78 -1.04
CA GLN A 141 -19.90 -19.63 -1.75
C GLN A 141 -20.14 -19.74 -3.26
N GLN A 142 -19.93 -18.67 -4.00
CA GLN A 142 -20.11 -18.60 -5.45
C GLN A 142 -18.89 -19.12 -6.21
N VAL A 143 -17.69 -18.85 -5.70
CA VAL A 143 -16.42 -19.21 -6.35
C VAL A 143 -15.68 -20.24 -5.52
N PRO A 144 -15.31 -21.39 -6.09
CA PRO A 144 -14.53 -22.39 -5.39
C PRO A 144 -13.12 -21.87 -5.06
N VAL A 145 -12.53 -22.44 -4.01
CA VAL A 145 -11.12 -22.24 -3.67
C VAL A 145 -10.27 -23.26 -4.43
N LEU A 146 -8.99 -22.98 -4.63
CA LEU A 146 -8.05 -23.95 -5.21
C LEU A 146 -7.20 -24.57 -4.09
N LEU A 147 -7.23 -25.89 -4.06
CA LEU A 147 -6.51 -26.71 -3.10
C LEU A 147 -5.61 -27.72 -3.82
N ARG A 148 -4.56 -28.18 -3.15
CA ARG A 148 -3.86 -29.40 -3.51
C ARG A 148 -3.96 -30.44 -2.39
N PRO A 149 -3.83 -31.74 -2.68
CA PRO A 149 -3.64 -32.74 -1.62
C PRO A 149 -2.41 -32.38 -0.77
N HIS A 150 -2.51 -32.53 0.54
CA HIS A 150 -1.37 -32.26 1.43
C HIS A 150 -0.25 -33.30 1.18
N PRO A 151 1.00 -32.87 0.97
CA PRO A 151 2.09 -33.80 0.59
C PRO A 151 2.41 -34.85 1.66
N GLU A 152 2.18 -34.53 2.94
CA GLU A 152 2.57 -35.37 4.08
C GLU A 152 1.37 -35.93 4.87
N ARG A 153 0.14 -35.42 4.62
CA ARG A 153 -1.04 -35.78 5.43
C ARG A 153 -2.19 -36.24 4.55
N GLU A 154 -2.41 -37.54 4.51
CA GLU A 154 -3.49 -38.15 3.74
C GLU A 154 -4.87 -37.61 4.20
N GLY A 155 -5.74 -37.30 3.24
CA GLY A 155 -7.07 -36.75 3.50
C GLY A 155 -7.09 -35.28 3.92
N HIS A 156 -5.95 -34.59 3.96
CA HIS A 156 -5.83 -33.17 4.16
C HIS A 156 -5.44 -32.45 2.87
N PHE A 157 -5.64 -31.14 2.85
CA PHE A 157 -5.43 -30.31 1.68
C PHE A 157 -4.64 -29.06 2.06
N GLN A 158 -3.92 -28.51 1.09
CA GLN A 158 -3.20 -27.26 1.23
C GLN A 158 -3.76 -26.22 0.28
N THR A 159 -3.98 -25.00 0.81
CA THR A 159 -4.59 -23.91 0.04
C THR A 159 -3.61 -23.32 -0.95
N ALA A 160 -3.98 -23.25 -2.24
CA ALA A 160 -3.28 -22.43 -3.22
C ALA A 160 -3.81 -20.98 -3.22
N TYR A 161 -5.14 -20.81 -3.25
CA TYR A 161 -5.77 -19.50 -3.05
C TYR A 161 -7.17 -19.62 -2.46
N GLY A 162 -7.69 -18.50 -1.93
CA GLY A 162 -9.02 -18.41 -1.33
C GLY A 162 -9.04 -18.51 0.20
N HIS A 163 -7.93 -18.21 0.89
CA HIS A 163 -7.79 -18.27 2.36
C HIS A 163 -8.91 -17.58 3.13
N ARG A 164 -9.38 -16.40 2.65
CA ARG A 164 -10.47 -15.66 3.30
C ARG A 164 -11.79 -16.39 3.22
N ARG A 165 -12.09 -17.07 2.09
CA ARG A 165 -13.32 -17.89 1.93
C ARG A 165 -13.29 -19.11 2.82
N ILE A 166 -12.13 -19.76 2.98
CA ILE A 166 -11.95 -20.88 3.90
C ILE A 166 -12.22 -20.42 5.34
N LYS A 167 -11.62 -19.29 5.75
CA LYS A 167 -11.84 -18.72 7.08
C LYS A 167 -13.30 -18.31 7.31
N ALA A 168 -13.97 -17.74 6.29
CA ALA A 168 -15.38 -17.38 6.37
C ALA A 168 -16.28 -18.62 6.48
N ALA A 169 -16.04 -19.66 5.69
CA ALA A 169 -16.77 -20.93 5.76
C ALA A 169 -16.60 -21.61 7.11
N SER A 170 -15.37 -21.62 7.65
CA SER A 170 -15.08 -22.12 9.00
C SER A 170 -15.87 -21.36 10.07
N ARG A 171 -15.93 -20.01 9.99
CA ARG A 171 -16.71 -19.17 10.91
C ARG A 171 -18.22 -19.45 10.81
N LEU A 172 -18.72 -19.82 9.62
CA LEU A 172 -20.13 -20.15 9.35
C LEU A 172 -20.45 -21.62 9.66
N GLY A 173 -19.48 -22.46 10.01
CA GLY A 173 -19.69 -23.91 10.21
C GLY A 173 -20.12 -24.64 8.92
N ARG A 174 -19.69 -24.17 7.74
CA ARG A 174 -20.06 -24.71 6.42
C ARG A 174 -18.85 -25.32 5.73
N GLU A 175 -19.11 -26.33 4.89
CA GLU A 175 -18.11 -26.87 3.98
C GLU A 175 -17.69 -25.84 2.91
N VAL A 176 -16.47 -25.98 2.42
CA VAL A 176 -15.88 -25.15 1.38
C VAL A 176 -16.00 -25.84 0.04
N LYS A 177 -16.57 -25.15 -0.95
CA LYS A 177 -16.51 -25.59 -2.35
C LYS A 177 -15.09 -25.39 -2.87
N ALA A 178 -14.43 -26.44 -3.33
CA ALA A 178 -13.04 -26.44 -3.73
C ALA A 178 -12.83 -27.19 -5.04
N ILE A 179 -11.83 -26.74 -5.80
CA ILE A 179 -11.21 -27.47 -6.89
C ILE A 179 -9.92 -28.07 -6.32
N VAL A 180 -9.70 -29.36 -6.49
CA VAL A 180 -8.49 -30.05 -6.03
C VAL A 180 -7.63 -30.42 -7.22
N ARG A 181 -6.41 -29.87 -7.27
CA ARG A 181 -5.39 -30.17 -8.27
C ARG A 181 -4.14 -30.73 -7.61
N ALA A 182 -3.50 -31.70 -8.25
CA ALA A 182 -2.18 -32.15 -7.86
C ALA A 182 -1.14 -31.12 -8.33
N LEU A 183 -0.80 -30.16 -7.46
CA LEU A 183 0.16 -29.10 -7.76
C LEU A 183 1.49 -29.39 -7.07
N SER A 184 2.60 -29.22 -7.79
CA SER A 184 3.94 -29.10 -7.21
C SER A 184 4.05 -27.81 -6.39
N ASP A 185 5.09 -27.67 -5.57
CA ASP A 185 5.32 -26.46 -4.78
C ASP A 185 5.47 -25.22 -5.67
N ALA A 186 6.15 -25.34 -6.81
CA ALA A 186 6.31 -24.25 -7.76
C ALA A 186 4.97 -23.84 -8.41
N GLU A 187 4.13 -24.80 -8.78
CA GLU A 187 2.82 -24.53 -9.36
C GLU A 187 1.86 -23.92 -8.34
N LEU A 188 1.93 -24.36 -7.07
CA LEU A 188 1.15 -23.76 -5.98
C LEU A 188 1.53 -22.29 -5.77
N VAL A 189 2.84 -22.00 -5.73
CA VAL A 189 3.35 -20.62 -5.61
C VAL A 189 2.93 -19.75 -6.80
N LEU A 190 3.02 -20.29 -8.02
CA LEU A 190 2.57 -19.60 -9.23
C LEU A 190 1.06 -19.31 -9.21
N ALA A 191 0.25 -20.28 -8.78
CA ALA A 191 -1.20 -20.10 -8.65
C ALA A 191 -1.56 -19.03 -7.62
N GLN A 192 -0.88 -19.04 -6.46
CA GLN A 192 -1.04 -18.04 -5.41
C GLN A 192 -0.59 -16.65 -5.87
N GLY A 193 0.57 -16.58 -6.53
CA GLY A 193 1.13 -15.34 -7.04
C GLY A 193 0.26 -14.72 -8.13
N LYS A 194 -0.25 -15.53 -9.06
CA LYS A 194 -1.14 -15.07 -10.14
C LYS A 194 -2.44 -14.49 -9.59
N GLU A 195 -3.08 -15.17 -8.64
CA GLU A 195 -4.28 -14.68 -7.98
C GLU A 195 -4.02 -13.35 -7.27
N ASN A 196 -2.91 -13.22 -6.56
CA ASN A 196 -2.52 -12.00 -5.89
C ASN A 196 -2.19 -10.84 -6.87
N ALA A 197 -1.55 -11.14 -8.01
CA ALA A 197 -1.24 -10.16 -9.04
C ALA A 197 -2.51 -9.64 -9.75
N GLU A 198 -3.46 -10.52 -10.04
CA GLU A 198 -4.75 -10.18 -10.65
C GLU A 198 -5.58 -9.27 -9.73
N ARG A 199 -5.47 -9.43 -8.41
CA ARG A 199 -6.18 -8.60 -7.42
C ARG A 199 -5.61 -7.18 -7.26
N ARG A 200 -4.45 -6.84 -7.79
CA ARG A 200 -3.76 -5.54 -7.63
C ARG A 200 -3.66 -5.02 -6.17
N ASN A 201 -3.76 -5.90 -5.17
CA ASN A 201 -3.99 -5.50 -3.77
C ASN A 201 -2.78 -5.70 -2.85
N LEU A 202 -1.68 -6.32 -3.30
CA LEU A 202 -0.47 -6.38 -2.49
C LEU A 202 0.27 -5.06 -2.54
N SER A 203 0.56 -4.50 -1.37
CA SER A 203 1.42 -3.34 -1.23
C SER A 203 2.86 -3.67 -1.66
N PHE A 204 3.67 -2.63 -1.85
CA PHE A 204 5.07 -2.80 -2.23
C PHE A 204 5.82 -3.71 -1.25
N ILE A 205 5.62 -3.51 0.06
CA ILE A 205 6.34 -4.27 1.09
C ILE A 205 5.86 -5.72 1.20
N GLU A 206 4.56 -5.98 1.01
CA GLU A 206 4.02 -7.35 0.98
C GLU A 206 4.59 -8.16 -0.18
N ARG A 207 4.69 -7.56 -1.37
CA ARG A 207 5.36 -8.19 -2.53
C ARG A 207 6.82 -8.51 -2.24
N GLY A 208 7.51 -7.62 -1.51
CA GLY A 208 8.89 -7.83 -1.08
C GLY A 208 9.03 -8.98 -0.09
N LEU A 209 8.18 -9.03 0.95
CA LEU A 209 8.17 -10.12 1.92
C LEU A 209 7.82 -11.47 1.28
N PHE A 210 6.83 -11.50 0.39
CA PHE A 210 6.49 -12.70 -0.35
C PHE A 210 7.69 -13.21 -1.17
N ALA A 211 8.38 -12.30 -1.87
CA ALA A 211 9.61 -12.65 -2.59
C ALA A 211 10.71 -13.20 -1.67
N GLN A 212 10.91 -12.57 -0.50
CA GLN A 212 11.90 -13.00 0.49
C GLN A 212 11.57 -14.39 1.06
N ASN A 213 10.31 -14.63 1.40
CA ASN A 213 9.85 -15.93 1.91
C ASN A 213 10.07 -17.05 0.90
N LEU A 214 9.82 -16.79 -0.39
CA LEU A 214 10.09 -17.76 -1.44
C LEU A 214 11.59 -18.00 -1.63
N ALA A 215 12.40 -16.95 -1.61
CA ALA A 215 13.86 -17.05 -1.72
C ALA A 215 14.46 -17.85 -0.55
N ALA A 216 14.00 -17.61 0.68
CA ALA A 216 14.41 -18.35 1.88
C ALA A 216 14.05 -19.84 1.81
N ARG A 217 13.02 -20.22 1.06
CA ARG A 217 12.62 -21.62 0.80
C ARG A 217 13.34 -22.26 -0.39
N GLY A 218 14.28 -21.54 -1.02
CA GLY A 218 15.10 -22.06 -2.11
C GLY A 218 14.46 -22.00 -3.50
N PHE A 219 13.34 -21.28 -3.68
CA PHE A 219 12.76 -21.08 -5.01
C PHE A 219 13.67 -20.26 -5.92
N ASP A 220 13.78 -20.67 -7.19
CA ASP A 220 14.53 -19.94 -8.20
C ASP A 220 13.95 -18.52 -8.41
N ARG A 221 14.83 -17.54 -8.63
CA ARG A 221 14.46 -16.15 -8.93
C ARG A 221 13.51 -16.01 -10.12
N LYS A 222 13.56 -16.93 -11.09
CA LYS A 222 12.63 -16.96 -12.20
C LYS A 222 11.21 -17.30 -11.72
N VAL A 223 11.06 -18.36 -10.92
CA VAL A 223 9.76 -18.76 -10.33
C VAL A 223 9.18 -17.64 -9.49
N ILE A 224 10.01 -16.99 -8.67
CA ILE A 224 9.58 -15.84 -7.84
C ILE A 224 9.13 -14.66 -8.72
N GLY A 225 9.88 -14.35 -9.78
CA GLY A 225 9.54 -13.29 -10.72
C GLY A 225 8.22 -13.56 -11.46
N ASP A 226 8.03 -14.79 -11.92
CA ASP A 226 6.82 -15.23 -12.62
C ASP A 226 5.61 -15.18 -11.67
N ALA A 227 5.76 -15.63 -10.40
CA ALA A 227 4.70 -15.58 -9.39
C ALA A 227 4.26 -14.15 -9.05
N LEU A 228 5.20 -13.20 -9.00
CA LEU A 228 4.91 -11.78 -8.73
C LEU A 228 4.60 -10.96 -9.99
N ALA A 229 4.66 -11.58 -11.18
CA ALA A 229 4.56 -10.91 -12.47
C ALA A 229 5.53 -9.71 -12.61
N VAL A 230 6.80 -9.91 -12.15
CA VAL A 230 7.83 -8.86 -12.16
C VAL A 230 9.10 -9.30 -12.90
N GLN A 231 9.80 -8.32 -13.46
CA GLN A 231 11.09 -8.55 -14.07
C GLN A 231 12.20 -8.72 -13.02
N LYS A 232 13.32 -9.34 -13.41
CA LYS A 232 14.49 -9.59 -12.56
C LYS A 232 14.99 -8.33 -11.82
N SER A 233 14.99 -7.17 -12.50
CA SER A 233 15.43 -5.90 -11.92
C SER A 233 14.48 -5.41 -10.82
N GLU A 234 13.17 -5.59 -11.00
CA GLU A 234 12.17 -5.22 -10.00
C GLU A 234 12.21 -6.17 -8.80
N LEU A 235 12.34 -7.48 -9.05
CA LEU A 235 12.53 -8.47 -7.98
C LEU A 235 13.74 -8.14 -7.09
N SER A 236 14.87 -7.78 -7.71
CA SER A 236 16.06 -7.38 -6.95
C SER A 236 15.81 -6.14 -6.08
N ARG A 237 15.01 -5.19 -6.58
CA ARG A 237 14.64 -3.98 -5.82
C ARG A 237 13.70 -4.29 -4.65
N LEU A 238 12.75 -5.22 -4.83
CA LEU A 238 11.86 -5.67 -3.76
C LEU A 238 12.66 -6.31 -2.63
N LEU A 239 13.55 -7.26 -2.96
CA LEU A 239 14.39 -7.94 -1.98
C LEU A 239 15.31 -6.96 -1.23
N GLN A 240 15.97 -6.03 -1.94
CA GLN A 240 16.82 -5.02 -1.33
C GLN A 240 16.11 -4.19 -0.26
N VAL A 241 14.85 -3.82 -0.51
CA VAL A 241 14.08 -3.02 0.46
C VAL A 241 13.77 -3.82 1.71
N VAL A 242 13.28 -5.06 1.54
CA VAL A 242 12.91 -5.92 2.69
C VAL A 242 14.14 -6.28 3.52
N GLU A 243 15.29 -6.52 2.88
CA GLU A 243 16.57 -6.74 3.57
C GLU A 243 17.07 -5.52 4.35
N SER A 244 16.72 -4.29 3.89
CA SER A 244 17.15 -3.05 4.52
C SER A 244 16.37 -2.68 5.78
N VAL A 245 15.14 -3.18 5.94
CA VAL A 245 14.26 -2.87 7.07
C VAL A 245 14.10 -4.10 7.95
N PRO A 246 14.44 -4.06 9.25
CA PRO A 246 14.23 -5.21 10.13
C PRO A 246 12.76 -5.64 10.15
N GLU A 247 12.52 -6.94 9.98
CA GLU A 247 11.18 -7.52 9.78
C GLU A 247 10.18 -7.12 10.87
N ARG A 248 10.64 -7.01 12.12
CA ARG A 248 9.81 -6.56 13.25
C ARG A 248 9.11 -5.22 13.00
N PHE A 249 9.78 -4.27 12.33
CA PHE A 249 9.18 -2.97 12.00
C PHE A 249 8.22 -3.09 10.82
N ILE A 250 8.53 -3.92 9.82
CA ILE A 250 7.63 -4.18 8.70
C ILE A 250 6.31 -4.76 9.23
N ARG A 251 6.38 -5.78 10.10
CA ARG A 251 5.19 -6.43 10.68
C ARG A 251 4.40 -5.47 11.58
N ALA A 252 5.06 -4.63 12.37
CA ALA A 252 4.38 -3.66 13.23
C ALA A 252 3.65 -2.57 12.42
N ILE A 253 4.25 -2.09 11.34
CA ILE A 253 3.65 -1.09 10.44
C ILE A 253 2.48 -1.70 9.66
N GLY A 254 2.67 -2.89 9.10
CA GLY A 254 1.72 -3.54 8.20
C GLY A 254 1.90 -3.13 6.73
N PRO A 255 0.86 -3.32 5.88
CA PRO A 255 0.94 -3.18 4.42
C PRO A 255 1.37 -1.80 3.90
N ALA A 256 0.93 -0.73 4.55
CA ALA A 256 1.21 0.67 4.18
C ALA A 256 1.17 0.93 2.66
N PRO A 257 0.03 0.75 1.97
CA PRO A 257 -0.07 0.79 0.51
C PRO A 257 0.34 2.13 -0.10
N LYS A 258 0.28 3.23 0.65
CA LYS A 258 0.75 4.55 0.22
C LYS A 258 2.27 4.75 0.36
N ALA A 259 2.97 3.81 1.00
CA ALA A 259 4.41 3.86 1.14
C ALA A 259 5.08 3.08 0.00
N GLY A 260 5.59 3.80 -1.00
CA GLY A 260 6.34 3.21 -2.12
C GLY A 260 7.79 2.89 -1.75
N ARG A 261 8.53 2.35 -2.74
CA ARG A 261 9.92 1.92 -2.62
C ARG A 261 10.82 2.93 -1.92
N GLU A 262 10.81 4.19 -2.37
CA GLU A 262 11.73 5.21 -1.88
C GLU A 262 11.55 5.48 -0.38
N ARG A 263 10.31 5.51 0.07
CA ARG A 263 10.00 5.73 1.49
C ARG A 263 10.46 4.56 2.36
N TRP A 264 10.24 3.32 1.92
CA TRP A 264 10.71 2.13 2.63
C TRP A 264 12.24 2.05 2.65
N MET A 265 12.92 2.36 1.53
CA MET A 265 14.38 2.43 1.49
C MET A 265 14.93 3.46 2.47
N LYS A 266 14.34 4.67 2.50
CA LYS A 266 14.74 5.73 3.41
C LYS A 266 14.52 5.33 4.87
N LEU A 267 13.42 4.63 5.17
CA LEU A 267 13.18 4.07 6.51
C LEU A 267 14.28 3.08 6.88
N GLY A 268 14.65 2.18 5.97
CA GLY A 268 15.75 1.23 6.18
C GLY A 268 17.08 1.92 6.48
N GLU A 269 17.43 2.96 5.71
CA GLU A 269 18.64 3.75 5.97
C GLU A 269 18.65 4.41 7.36
N ILE A 270 17.52 4.96 7.79
CA ILE A 270 17.38 5.56 9.12
C ILE A 270 17.54 4.51 10.22
N LEU A 271 16.97 3.31 10.01
CA LEU A 271 17.00 2.20 10.97
C LEU A 271 18.36 1.47 11.04
N LYS A 272 19.36 1.82 10.22
CA LYS A 272 20.74 1.37 10.43
C LYS A 272 21.36 1.89 11.72
N SER A 273 20.89 3.02 12.23
CA SER A 273 21.31 3.59 13.49
C SER A 273 20.64 2.91 14.67
N GLU A 274 21.41 2.31 15.57
CA GLU A 274 20.89 1.67 16.80
C GLU A 274 20.07 2.64 17.65
N ALA A 275 20.52 3.88 17.80
CA ALA A 275 19.77 4.91 18.52
C ALA A 275 18.38 5.16 17.92
N LYS A 276 18.26 5.11 16.57
CA LYS A 276 16.99 5.24 15.89
C LYS A 276 16.13 3.99 16.02
N GLN A 277 16.74 2.80 16.13
CA GLN A 277 15.99 1.58 16.41
C GLN A 277 15.35 1.60 17.81
N VAL A 278 16.06 2.11 18.82
CA VAL A 278 15.48 2.28 20.18
C VAL A 278 14.25 3.17 20.13
N ILE A 279 14.35 4.34 19.47
CA ILE A 279 13.19 5.24 19.31
C ILE A 279 12.06 4.55 18.54
N ALA A 280 12.39 3.77 17.51
CA ALA A 280 11.40 3.05 16.72
C ALA A 280 10.66 2.00 17.54
N ILE A 281 11.37 1.30 18.44
CA ILE A 281 10.78 0.31 19.36
C ILE A 281 9.77 1.00 20.28
N ASP A 282 10.13 2.11 20.92
CA ASP A 282 9.22 2.86 21.77
C ASP A 282 7.95 3.29 21.02
N VAL A 283 8.10 3.70 19.77
CA VAL A 283 6.95 4.12 18.95
C VAL A 283 6.01 2.95 18.64
N ILE A 284 6.54 1.81 18.17
CA ILE A 284 5.69 0.68 17.74
C ILE A 284 4.94 0.01 18.89
N TYR A 285 5.44 0.12 20.12
CA TYR A 285 4.76 -0.40 21.31
C TYR A 285 3.78 0.58 21.94
N SER A 286 3.72 1.84 21.48
CA SER A 286 2.78 2.82 22.01
C SER A 286 1.34 2.50 21.59
N GLU A 287 0.38 2.73 22.51
CA GLU A 287 -1.05 2.54 22.22
C GLU A 287 -1.53 3.45 21.07
N ALA A 288 -0.98 4.67 21.00
CA ALA A 288 -1.28 5.59 19.90
C ALA A 288 -0.90 5.01 18.53
N PHE A 289 0.22 4.28 18.42
CA PHE A 289 0.62 3.62 17.20
C PHE A 289 -0.28 2.44 16.84
N LYS A 290 -0.61 1.60 17.82
CA LYS A 290 -1.45 0.42 17.62
C LYS A 290 -2.87 0.75 17.15
N ALA A 291 -3.41 1.89 17.57
CA ALA A 291 -4.74 2.37 17.19
C ALA A 291 -4.83 2.89 15.73
N LEU A 292 -3.70 3.08 15.04
CA LEU A 292 -3.66 3.63 13.69
C LEU A 292 -3.78 2.55 12.62
N ASP A 293 -4.24 2.96 11.42
CA ASP A 293 -4.11 2.15 10.22
C ASP A 293 -2.64 2.05 9.75
N SER A 294 -2.34 1.15 8.83
CA SER A 294 -0.96 0.87 8.42
C SER A 294 -0.26 2.05 7.73
N ASP A 295 -0.99 2.87 6.96
CA ASP A 295 -0.42 4.08 6.35
C ASP A 295 -0.08 5.14 7.39
N ALA A 296 -0.96 5.34 8.37
CA ALA A 296 -0.74 6.25 9.48
C ALA A 296 0.39 5.76 10.41
N ARG A 297 0.49 4.44 10.67
CA ARG A 297 1.62 3.82 11.37
C ARG A 297 2.95 4.12 10.71
N PHE A 298 3.00 3.89 9.38
CA PHE A 298 4.20 4.22 8.60
C PHE A 298 4.56 5.70 8.75
N GLN A 299 3.59 6.59 8.57
CA GLN A 299 3.81 8.04 8.63
C GLN A 299 4.26 8.49 10.02
N MET A 300 3.64 7.96 11.09
CA MET A 300 4.00 8.28 12.47
C MET A 300 5.44 7.89 12.77
N LEU A 301 5.82 6.64 12.46
CA LEU A 301 7.17 6.12 12.69
C LEU A 301 8.19 6.91 11.87
N PHE A 302 7.94 7.07 10.58
CA PHE A 302 8.83 7.77 9.67
C PHE A 302 9.09 9.21 10.11
N SER A 303 8.04 9.96 10.43
CA SER A 303 8.14 11.35 10.90
C SER A 303 8.88 11.46 12.23
N ARG A 304 8.66 10.53 13.15
CA ARG A 304 9.37 10.50 14.44
C ARG A 304 10.85 10.25 14.26
N LEU A 305 11.23 9.37 13.34
CA LEU A 305 12.61 9.02 13.06
C LEU A 305 13.32 10.08 12.20
N GLU A 306 12.61 10.76 11.30
CA GLU A 306 13.17 11.86 10.48
C GLU A 306 13.49 13.10 11.30
N ARG A 307 12.76 13.32 12.40
CA ARG A 307 13.09 14.43 13.28
C ARG A 307 14.55 14.28 13.69
N ARG A 308 15.39 15.22 13.25
CA ARG A 308 16.71 15.37 13.83
C ARG A 308 16.49 15.53 15.33
N ALA A 309 17.20 14.76 16.15
CA ALA A 309 17.30 15.08 17.55
C ALA A 309 17.62 16.59 17.58
N ARG A 310 16.75 17.40 18.21
CA ARG A 310 17.17 18.77 18.53
C ARG A 310 18.53 18.59 19.17
N PRO A 311 19.57 19.26 18.69
CA PRO A 311 20.83 19.24 19.40
C PRO A 311 20.48 19.52 20.85
N GLN A 312 20.94 18.69 21.75
CA GLN A 312 20.78 18.94 23.18
C GLN A 312 21.31 20.35 23.36
N GLU A 313 20.42 21.32 23.63
CA GLU A 313 20.85 22.71 23.81
C GLU A 313 21.96 22.66 24.81
N ALA A 314 23.17 23.03 24.38
CA ALA A 314 24.32 23.14 25.29
C ALA A 314 23.83 23.96 26.49
N PRO A 315 24.22 23.60 27.72
CA PRO A 315 23.74 24.31 28.88
C PRO A 315 24.02 25.81 28.68
N ALA A 316 22.93 26.58 28.71
CA ALA A 316 23.04 28.02 28.51
C ALA A 316 23.87 28.62 29.66
N GLU A 317 24.94 29.33 29.35
CA GLU A 317 25.75 30.05 30.32
C GLU A 317 24.95 31.27 30.80
N GLU A 318 24.67 31.33 32.11
CA GLU A 318 23.93 32.45 32.69
C GLU A 318 24.84 33.68 32.80
N LEU A 319 24.39 34.78 32.23
CA LEU A 319 25.03 36.11 32.39
C LEU A 319 24.31 36.84 33.52
N LYS A 320 25.10 37.19 34.60
CA LYS A 320 24.58 37.78 35.81
C LYS A 320 25.08 39.20 35.96
N ASP A 321 24.25 40.03 36.58
CA ASP A 321 24.62 41.37 36.98
C ASP A 321 25.48 41.35 38.29
N GLY A 322 25.91 42.54 38.76
CA GLY A 322 26.71 42.67 39.97
C GLY A 322 25.98 42.23 41.25
N GLU A 323 24.69 42.03 41.21
CA GLU A 323 23.86 41.51 42.34
C GLU A 323 23.51 40.02 42.18
N GLY A 324 24.07 39.35 41.13
CA GLY A 324 23.86 37.93 40.88
C GLY A 324 22.56 37.56 40.18
N ARG A 325 21.77 38.54 39.71
CA ARG A 325 20.53 38.31 38.95
C ARG A 325 20.87 37.99 37.49
N VAL A 326 20.24 36.95 36.95
CA VAL A 326 20.40 36.56 35.54
C VAL A 326 19.68 37.58 34.67
N PHE A 327 20.42 38.26 33.77
CA PHE A 327 19.84 39.18 32.78
C PHE A 327 19.90 38.68 31.36
N ALA A 328 20.71 37.65 31.05
CA ALA A 328 20.76 37.01 29.75
C ALA A 328 21.34 35.59 29.83
N TRP A 329 21.17 34.83 28.79
CA TRP A 329 21.75 33.48 28.59
C TRP A 329 22.59 33.46 27.33
N LEU A 330 23.83 32.97 27.40
CA LEU A 330 24.69 32.71 26.25
C LEU A 330 24.56 31.24 25.85
N LYS A 331 23.91 30.98 24.72
CA LYS A 331 23.77 29.65 24.10
C LYS A 331 24.81 29.50 23.01
N ARG A 332 25.64 28.43 23.09
CA ARG A 332 26.67 28.12 22.09
C ARG A 332 26.28 26.83 21.37
N ASP A 333 26.16 26.88 20.03
CA ASP A 333 25.89 25.74 19.20
C ASP A 333 27.04 25.60 18.20
N GLY A 334 28.13 24.92 18.59
CA GLY A 334 29.33 24.58 17.82
C GLY A 334 29.86 25.63 16.85
N LYS A 335 29.02 26.19 16.01
CA LYS A 335 29.33 27.19 14.98
C LYS A 335 28.71 28.56 15.22
N THR A 336 27.71 28.66 16.08
CA THR A 336 27.01 29.91 16.35
C THR A 336 26.90 30.15 17.84
N ALA A 337 26.91 31.42 18.26
CA ALA A 337 26.59 31.82 19.60
C ALA A 337 25.41 32.79 19.57
N ARG A 338 24.48 32.67 20.52
CA ARG A 338 23.33 33.54 20.68
C ARG A 338 23.22 34.01 22.11
N ILE A 339 23.02 35.31 22.28
CA ILE A 339 22.68 35.91 23.58
C ILE A 339 21.16 36.11 23.58
N GLU A 340 20.49 35.59 24.59
CA GLU A 340 19.04 35.72 24.79
C GLU A 340 18.82 36.47 26.10
N PHE A 341 18.26 37.66 26.01
CA PHE A 341 18.01 38.52 27.17
C PHE A 341 16.76 38.09 27.91
N ALA A 342 16.73 38.31 29.21
CA ALA A 342 15.55 37.99 30.05
C ALA A 342 14.33 38.82 29.64
N ALA A 343 13.14 38.25 29.80
CA ALA A 343 11.90 38.97 29.57
C ALA A 343 11.82 40.22 30.48
N GLY A 344 11.56 41.38 29.87
CA GLY A 344 11.47 42.65 30.59
C GLY A 344 12.77 43.45 30.62
N THR A 345 13.85 43.01 29.93
CA THR A 345 15.04 43.83 29.74
C THR A 345 14.69 45.07 28.94
N ASP A 346 15.16 46.25 29.46
CA ASP A 346 14.87 47.56 28.87
C ASP A 346 15.42 47.66 27.44
N ALA A 347 14.62 48.23 26.54
CA ALA A 347 14.99 48.38 25.13
C ALA A 347 16.23 49.29 24.96
N ALA A 348 16.37 50.33 25.77
CA ALA A 348 17.54 51.22 25.74
C ALA A 348 18.84 50.45 26.11
N PHE A 349 18.76 49.50 27.06
CA PHE A 349 19.88 48.64 27.39
C PHE A 349 20.23 47.69 26.25
N LEU A 350 19.22 47.15 25.54
CA LEU A 350 19.45 46.25 24.39
C LEU A 350 20.21 46.98 23.28
N ASP A 351 19.85 48.22 22.98
CA ASP A 351 20.53 49.07 21.98
C ASP A 351 21.97 49.41 22.39
N GLU A 352 22.18 49.76 23.68
CA GLU A 352 23.50 50.00 24.20
C GLU A 352 24.41 48.75 24.16
N ALA A 353 23.86 47.58 24.57
CA ALA A 353 24.54 46.29 24.53
C ALA A 353 24.96 45.90 23.11
N ALA A 354 24.07 46.11 22.11
CA ALA A 354 24.39 45.89 20.70
C ALA A 354 25.54 46.78 20.21
N GLY A 355 25.50 48.06 20.56
CA GLY A 355 26.55 49.03 20.23
C GLY A 355 27.90 48.72 20.91
N LEU A 356 27.87 48.24 22.16
CA LEU A 356 29.06 47.83 22.89
C LEU A 356 29.70 46.57 22.27
N LEU A 357 28.88 45.58 21.93
CA LEU A 357 29.32 44.33 21.28
C LEU A 357 29.97 44.62 19.92
N ALA A 358 29.38 45.50 19.11
CA ALA A 358 29.93 45.86 17.80
C ALA A 358 31.32 46.53 17.96
N ARG A 359 31.46 47.52 18.84
CA ARG A 359 32.73 48.19 19.13
C ARG A 359 33.81 47.22 19.65
N ARG A 360 33.43 46.33 20.56
CA ARG A 360 34.36 45.36 21.14
C ARG A 360 34.80 44.31 20.11
N TYR A 361 33.90 43.95 19.18
CA TYR A 361 34.25 43.06 18.07
C TYR A 361 35.25 43.70 17.11
N ASP A 362 35.08 44.98 16.76
CA ASP A 362 36.04 45.73 15.94
C ASP A 362 37.45 45.84 16.60
N GLU A 363 37.47 46.08 17.91
CA GLU A 363 38.73 46.10 18.68
C GLU A 363 39.40 44.71 18.66
N PHE A 364 38.60 43.64 18.81
CA PHE A 364 39.11 42.27 18.78
C PHE A 364 39.74 41.97 17.40
N LEU A 365 39.07 42.30 16.31
CA LEU A 365 39.57 42.08 14.94
C LEU A 365 40.92 42.82 14.73
N ARG A 366 41.03 44.11 15.13
CA ARG A 366 42.30 44.87 15.04
C ARG A 366 43.40 44.24 15.87
N SER A 367 43.08 43.64 17.01
CA SER A 367 44.07 42.96 17.85
C SER A 367 44.59 41.65 17.25
N GLN A 368 43.83 41.04 16.32
CA GLN A 368 44.26 39.82 15.59
C GLN A 368 45.10 40.14 14.35
N GLU A 369 44.85 41.29 13.69
CA GLU A 369 45.62 41.72 12.53
C GLU A 369 47.04 42.23 12.89
N GLY A 370 47.31 42.49 14.18
CA GLY A 370 48.62 42.91 14.69
C GLY A 370 49.51 41.78 15.23
N LYS A 371 49.07 40.52 15.10
CA LYS A 371 49.84 39.30 15.41
C LYS A 371 50.19 38.52 14.16
#